data_d244d9d20d418e040aa435be05c27364
#
_entry.id   d244d9d20d418e040aa435be05c27364
#
_cell.length_a   1.000
_cell.length_b   1.000
_cell.length_c   1.000
_cell.angle_alpha   90.00
_cell.angle_beta   90.00
_cell.angle_gamma   90.00
#
_symmetry.space_group_name_H-M   'P 1'
#
loop_
_entity.id
_entity.type
_entity.pdbx_description
1 polymer ?
#
loop_
_entity_poly.entity_id
_entity_poly.type
_entity_poly.pdbx_seq_one_letter_code
_entity_poly.pdbx_strand_id
1 'polypeptide(L)'
;MIYIHWIFLLIYIMVIVSIIVTILMDNRQPAKTMAWVMVLLFVPIAGIILYIFFGQNTRKMRFISQRSLDQLSKRQMLEFVEQRELRMPDKFQSLVRLFTNQSLALPFKDNEAEFYTDGYQFFPALLQSISRARHHIHLETYIFDDDPLGRLIADALIQKAKEGVEIRVIYDDVGCWRVPSAFFERMKKAGIDVCAFMPVKFPAFTSKVNYRNHRKVCVIDGIEGFTGGINIALRYVKGMRNGTLPWRDTHMRLRGSIVYALQRAFLVDWYFVDRTLVTNRKYYPPMPWKISNDCLAQMVTSSPIAPWPDIMQGYVRILLEAKSYVYMESPYFLPTEPVLFAMRTAALAGVDVRLMVPRHSDSHLLEWASLSYVVETLAAGVKIKLYEGGFNHSKLLVADDEVSTCGSTNIDFRSFENNFESNVFFYDRQMALRIKELYMADEAQSVDFNDVDTLRHRPYLHRLTESLFRLLAPLL
;
A
#
# COMPACT_ATOMS: atom_id res chain seq x y z
N MET A 1 -0.28 54.70 3.26
CA MET A 1 -1.08 53.45 3.13
C MET A 1 -1.08 52.88 1.71
N ILE A 2 -1.32 53.64 0.65
CA ILE A 2 -1.37 53.17 -0.75
C ILE A 2 -0.11 52.45 -1.19
N TYR A 3 1.11 52.99 -0.92
CA TYR A 3 2.38 52.35 -1.30
C TYR A 3 2.61 51.00 -0.61
N ILE A 4 2.09 50.80 0.59
CA ILE A 4 2.23 49.55 1.35
C ILE A 4 1.41 48.44 0.65
N HIS A 5 0.19 48.77 0.18
CA HIS A 5 -0.64 47.82 -0.57
C HIS A 5 0.00 47.38 -1.88
N TRP A 6 0.62 48.32 -2.61
CA TRP A 6 1.34 47.98 -3.85
C TRP A 6 2.56 47.11 -3.61
N ILE A 7 3.27 47.30 -2.51
CA ILE A 7 4.42 46.48 -2.12
C ILE A 7 3.93 45.04 -1.81
N PHE A 8 2.87 44.87 -1.02
CA PHE A 8 2.32 43.54 -0.73
C PHE A 8 1.78 42.85 -2.00
N LEU A 9 1.12 43.58 -2.89
CA LEU A 9 0.65 43.03 -4.16
C LEU A 9 1.82 42.57 -5.03
N LEU A 10 2.87 43.36 -5.10
CA LEU A 10 4.08 43.01 -5.88
C LEU A 10 4.75 41.75 -5.32
N ILE A 11 4.92 41.68 -4.02
CA ILE A 11 5.46 40.48 -3.33
C ILE A 11 4.57 39.25 -3.62
N TYR A 12 3.26 39.40 -3.52
CA TYR A 12 2.32 38.32 -3.81
C TYR A 12 2.43 37.81 -5.25
N ILE A 13 2.49 38.74 -6.23
CA ILE A 13 2.67 38.40 -7.65
C ILE A 13 4.01 37.67 -7.86
N MET A 14 5.10 38.17 -7.27
CA MET A 14 6.41 37.52 -7.35
C MET A 14 6.38 36.09 -6.81
N VAL A 15 5.71 35.86 -5.67
CA VAL A 15 5.56 34.52 -5.08
C VAL A 15 4.79 33.59 -6.01
N ILE A 16 3.64 34.04 -6.55
CA ILE A 16 2.85 33.23 -7.48
C ILE A 16 3.66 32.90 -8.75
N VAL A 17 4.31 33.88 -9.35
CA VAL A 17 5.12 33.67 -10.56
C VAL A 17 6.25 32.66 -10.25
N SER A 18 6.94 32.81 -9.11
CA SER A 18 7.99 31.87 -8.68
C SER A 18 7.47 30.44 -8.53
N ILE A 19 6.27 30.26 -7.91
CA ILE A 19 5.65 28.93 -7.77
C ILE A 19 5.25 28.38 -9.13
N ILE A 20 4.64 29.19 -10.02
CA ILE A 20 4.26 28.76 -11.37
C ILE A 20 5.50 28.32 -12.18
N VAL A 21 6.58 29.08 -12.14
CA VAL A 21 7.85 28.70 -12.78
C VAL A 21 8.35 27.35 -12.22
N THR A 22 8.31 27.18 -10.90
CA THR A 22 8.70 25.91 -10.26
C THR A 22 7.86 24.74 -10.76
N ILE A 23 6.52 24.92 -10.85
CA ILE A 23 5.59 23.90 -11.36
C ILE A 23 5.89 23.54 -12.82
N LEU A 24 6.16 24.54 -13.65
CA LEU A 24 6.50 24.33 -15.07
C LEU A 24 7.83 23.59 -15.22
N MET A 25 8.85 23.97 -14.43
CA MET A 25 10.16 23.30 -14.45
C MET A 25 10.15 21.88 -13.86
N ASP A 26 9.10 21.52 -13.14
CA ASP A 26 8.93 20.15 -12.60
C ASP A 26 8.55 19.12 -13.68
N ASN A 27 8.18 19.55 -14.89
CA ASN A 27 7.81 18.68 -16.01
C ASN A 27 6.77 17.61 -15.65
N ARG A 28 5.72 18.00 -14.93
CA ARG A 28 4.61 17.12 -14.54
C ARG A 28 3.66 16.85 -15.71
N GLN A 29 2.68 15.97 -15.46
CA GLN A 29 1.57 15.80 -16.39
C GLN A 29 0.91 17.16 -16.69
N PRO A 30 0.73 17.57 -17.97
CA PRO A 30 0.21 18.89 -18.33
C PRO A 30 -1.11 19.24 -17.64
N ALA A 31 -2.03 18.28 -17.51
CA ALA A 31 -3.31 18.49 -16.83
C ALA A 31 -3.15 18.85 -15.33
N LYS A 32 -2.25 18.17 -14.61
CA LYS A 32 -1.94 18.50 -13.20
C LYS A 32 -1.27 19.86 -13.09
N THR A 33 -0.38 20.21 -14.01
CA THR A 33 0.30 21.52 -14.09
C THR A 33 -0.73 22.63 -14.29
N MET A 34 -1.62 22.50 -15.30
CA MET A 34 -2.69 23.46 -15.58
C MET A 34 -3.62 23.64 -14.38
N ALA A 35 -4.06 22.55 -13.74
CA ALA A 35 -4.91 22.62 -12.56
C ALA A 35 -4.28 23.46 -11.44
N TRP A 36 -3.00 23.24 -11.12
CA TRP A 36 -2.30 24.04 -10.11
C TRP A 36 -2.11 25.50 -10.51
N VAL A 37 -1.80 25.78 -11.78
CA VAL A 37 -1.70 27.15 -12.28
C VAL A 37 -3.05 27.88 -12.12
N MET A 38 -4.17 27.22 -12.47
CA MET A 38 -5.52 27.78 -12.30
C MET A 38 -5.85 28.02 -10.83
N VAL A 39 -5.57 27.06 -9.94
CA VAL A 39 -5.78 27.23 -8.49
C VAL A 39 -4.98 28.42 -7.95
N LEU A 40 -3.72 28.58 -8.33
CA LEU A 40 -2.88 29.70 -7.88
C LEU A 40 -3.37 31.07 -8.40
N LEU A 41 -3.94 31.11 -9.62
CA LEU A 41 -4.43 32.35 -10.21
C LEU A 41 -5.81 32.75 -9.67
N PHE A 42 -6.73 31.80 -9.47
CA PHE A 42 -8.12 32.08 -9.13
C PHE A 42 -8.46 31.95 -7.65
N VAL A 43 -7.61 31.29 -6.85
CA VAL A 43 -7.81 31.08 -5.40
C VAL A 43 -6.64 31.71 -4.64
N PRO A 44 -6.61 33.04 -4.49
CA PRO A 44 -5.50 33.75 -3.86
C PRO A 44 -5.31 33.29 -2.41
N ILE A 45 -4.07 33.29 -1.94
CA ILE A 45 -3.63 32.87 -0.59
C ILE A 45 -3.94 31.41 -0.31
N ALA A 46 -5.24 30.99 -0.34
CA ALA A 46 -5.64 29.61 -0.13
C ALA A 46 -5.02 28.67 -1.18
N GLY A 47 -4.88 29.10 -2.44
CA GLY A 47 -4.20 28.35 -3.49
C GLY A 47 -2.72 28.11 -3.18
N ILE A 48 -2.03 29.07 -2.59
CA ILE A 48 -0.63 28.90 -2.14
C ILE A 48 -0.57 27.87 -1.01
N ILE A 49 -1.48 27.97 -0.04
CA ILE A 49 -1.57 27.02 1.06
C ILE A 49 -1.83 25.61 0.52
N LEU A 50 -2.84 25.44 -0.35
CA LEU A 50 -3.16 24.16 -0.97
C LEU A 50 -1.96 23.61 -1.76
N TYR A 51 -1.24 24.45 -2.49
CA TYR A 51 -0.05 24.03 -3.23
C TYR A 51 1.06 23.54 -2.30
N ILE A 52 1.30 24.22 -1.18
CA ILE A 52 2.31 23.81 -0.19
C ILE A 52 1.99 22.42 0.40
N PHE A 53 0.69 22.14 0.63
CA PHE A 53 0.26 20.86 1.22
C PHE A 53 0.14 19.72 0.20
N PHE A 54 -0.39 20.01 -0.97
CA PHE A 54 -0.78 18.98 -1.94
C PHE A 54 -0.04 19.06 -3.28
N GLY A 55 0.57 20.22 -3.55
CA GLY A 55 1.16 20.53 -4.84
C GLY A 55 2.65 20.21 -4.99
N GLN A 56 3.38 19.93 -3.93
CA GLN A 56 4.85 19.77 -4.01
C GLN A 56 5.26 18.42 -4.64
N ASN A 57 6.30 18.43 -5.46
CA ASN A 57 6.87 17.23 -6.07
C ASN A 57 7.92 16.59 -5.15
N THR A 58 7.54 15.54 -4.43
CA THR A 58 8.44 14.84 -3.50
C THR A 58 9.43 13.90 -4.18
N ARG A 59 9.20 13.50 -5.44
CA ARG A 59 10.12 12.64 -6.20
C ARG A 59 11.52 13.28 -6.35
N LYS A 60 11.61 14.62 -6.22
CA LYS A 60 12.89 15.34 -6.19
C LYS A 60 13.53 15.39 -4.80
N MET A 61 12.82 15.01 -3.74
CA MET A 61 13.36 15.00 -2.38
C MET A 61 14.13 13.71 -2.11
N ARG A 62 15.44 13.78 -2.03
CA ARG A 62 16.28 12.65 -1.64
C ARG A 62 16.27 12.48 -0.11
N PHE A 63 15.31 11.76 0.41
CA PHE A 63 15.22 11.46 1.86
C PHE A 63 16.28 10.46 2.34
N ILE A 64 16.72 9.57 1.46
CA ILE A 64 17.77 8.58 1.73
C ILE A 64 18.86 8.75 0.69
N SER A 65 20.12 8.74 1.14
CA SER A 65 21.25 8.79 0.20
C SER A 65 21.33 7.48 -0.59
N GLN A 66 21.65 7.57 -1.87
CA GLN A 66 21.85 6.38 -2.72
C GLN A 66 22.90 5.43 -2.09
N ARG A 67 23.93 5.99 -1.45
CA ARG A 67 24.98 5.23 -0.77
C ARG A 67 24.42 4.40 0.41
N SER A 68 23.49 4.95 1.19
CA SER A 68 22.85 4.24 2.30
C SER A 68 21.90 3.14 1.80
N LEU A 69 21.14 3.42 0.73
CA LEU A 69 20.33 2.41 0.06
C LEU A 69 21.20 1.28 -0.50
N ASP A 70 22.31 1.59 -1.11
CA ASP A 70 23.27 0.61 -1.63
C ASP A 70 23.86 -0.25 -0.51
N GLN A 71 24.17 0.32 0.65
CA GLN A 71 24.67 -0.41 1.80
C GLN A 71 23.62 -1.35 2.41
N LEU A 72 22.35 -0.91 2.49
CA LEU A 72 21.23 -1.74 2.96
C LEU A 72 20.84 -2.83 1.96
N SER A 73 21.14 -2.63 0.67
CA SER A 73 20.61 -3.46 -0.42
C SER A 73 21.61 -4.41 -1.05
N LYS A 74 22.80 -3.93 -1.38
CA LYS A 74 23.69 -4.62 -2.32
C LYS A 74 24.49 -5.78 -1.72
N ARG A 75 25.02 -5.61 -0.51
CA ARG A 75 26.05 -6.54 -0.05
C ARG A 75 25.51 -7.86 0.49
N GLN A 76 24.36 -7.81 1.15
CA GLN A 76 23.85 -8.98 1.90
C GLN A 76 22.85 -9.82 1.10
N MET A 77 22.04 -9.17 0.24
CA MET A 77 21.07 -9.87 -0.60
C MET A 77 21.67 -10.36 -1.91
N LEU A 78 22.59 -9.61 -2.53
CA LEU A 78 23.25 -10.03 -3.78
C LEU A 78 24.12 -11.25 -3.56
N GLU A 79 24.91 -11.33 -2.47
CA GLU A 79 25.69 -12.53 -2.13
C GLU A 79 24.82 -13.79 -2.01
N PHE A 80 23.55 -13.62 -1.62
CA PHE A 80 22.61 -14.74 -1.51
C PHE A 80 21.98 -15.12 -2.86
N VAL A 81 21.74 -14.15 -3.74
CA VAL A 81 21.10 -14.35 -5.06
C VAL A 81 22.13 -14.79 -6.10
N GLU A 82 23.37 -14.27 -6.06
CA GLU A 82 24.47 -14.65 -6.97
C GLU A 82 24.88 -16.13 -6.85
N GLN A 83 24.59 -16.78 -5.73
CA GLN A 83 24.87 -18.20 -5.52
C GLN A 83 23.83 -19.15 -6.14
N ARG A 84 22.74 -18.64 -6.71
CA ARG A 84 21.68 -19.46 -7.31
C ARG A 84 21.36 -18.97 -8.72
N GLU A 85 21.67 -19.78 -9.73
CA GLU A 85 21.16 -19.59 -11.09
C GLU A 85 19.63 -19.71 -11.08
N LEU A 86 18.93 -18.58 -11.00
CA LEU A 86 17.48 -18.51 -11.09
C LEU A 86 17.07 -18.64 -12.56
N ARG A 87 16.71 -19.84 -13.00
CA ARG A 87 15.98 -20.01 -14.26
C ARG A 87 14.59 -19.40 -14.09
N MET A 88 14.39 -18.23 -14.67
CA MET A 88 13.08 -17.57 -14.68
C MET A 88 12.26 -18.08 -15.87
N PRO A 89 10.94 -18.33 -15.70
CA PRO A 89 10.06 -18.58 -16.83
C PRO A 89 10.13 -17.40 -17.81
N ASP A 90 10.35 -17.67 -19.10
CA ASP A 90 10.51 -16.63 -20.14
C ASP A 90 9.34 -15.64 -20.16
N LYS A 91 8.12 -16.14 -19.88
CA LYS A 91 6.88 -15.36 -19.83
C LYS A 91 6.93 -14.21 -18.84
N PHE A 92 7.53 -14.40 -17.66
CA PHE A 92 7.55 -13.38 -16.59
C PHE A 92 8.86 -12.60 -16.53
N GLN A 93 9.82 -12.91 -17.37
CA GLN A 93 11.16 -12.31 -17.34
C GLN A 93 11.11 -10.78 -17.44
N SER A 94 10.22 -10.24 -18.25
CA SER A 94 10.08 -8.78 -18.43
C SER A 94 9.50 -8.10 -17.18
N LEU A 95 8.49 -8.71 -16.51
CA LEU A 95 7.89 -8.19 -15.29
C LEU A 95 8.86 -8.28 -14.10
N VAL A 96 9.56 -9.41 -13.98
CA VAL A 96 10.59 -9.60 -12.95
C VAL A 96 11.73 -8.59 -13.12
N ARG A 97 12.20 -8.36 -14.36
CA ARG A 97 13.22 -7.35 -14.65
C ARG A 97 12.76 -5.94 -14.35
N LEU A 98 11.50 -5.62 -14.65
CA LEU A 98 10.91 -4.32 -14.35
C LEU A 98 11.12 -3.99 -12.86
N PHE A 99 10.69 -4.87 -11.97
CA PHE A 99 10.79 -4.67 -10.52
C PHE A 99 12.23 -4.73 -10.01
N THR A 100 13.05 -5.62 -10.56
CA THR A 100 14.47 -5.71 -10.16
C THR A 100 15.23 -4.44 -10.49
N ASN A 101 14.98 -3.85 -11.67
CA ASN A 101 15.70 -2.66 -12.12
C ASN A 101 15.26 -1.39 -11.40
N GLN A 102 14.01 -1.31 -10.96
CA GLN A 102 13.45 -0.10 -10.35
C GLN A 102 13.58 -0.08 -8.84
N SER A 103 13.07 -1.11 -8.16
CA SER A 103 12.98 -1.16 -6.70
C SER A 103 13.98 -2.12 -6.05
N LEU A 104 14.88 -2.73 -6.82
CA LEU A 104 15.75 -3.81 -6.36
C LEU A 104 14.96 -4.95 -5.70
N ALA A 105 13.74 -5.18 -6.18
CA ALA A 105 12.94 -6.32 -5.77
C ALA A 105 13.52 -7.57 -6.43
N LEU A 106 14.35 -8.28 -5.69
CA LEU A 106 14.97 -9.52 -6.19
C LEU A 106 13.94 -10.65 -6.15
N PRO A 107 13.92 -11.53 -7.17
CA PRO A 107 13.09 -12.73 -7.17
C PRO A 107 13.68 -13.79 -6.24
N PHE A 108 12.83 -14.48 -5.50
CA PHE A 108 13.19 -15.58 -4.62
C PHE A 108 12.37 -16.82 -4.96
N LYS A 109 13.03 -17.99 -4.97
CA LYS A 109 12.40 -19.30 -5.11
C LYS A 109 12.21 -19.97 -3.75
N ASP A 110 11.50 -21.09 -3.78
CA ASP A 110 11.30 -21.95 -2.62
C ASP A 110 10.61 -21.20 -1.47
N ASN A 111 9.41 -20.75 -1.74
CA ASN A 111 8.60 -19.97 -0.78
C ASN A 111 7.29 -20.68 -0.48
N GLU A 112 6.77 -20.47 0.73
CA GLU A 112 5.45 -20.86 1.17
C GLU A 112 4.68 -19.62 1.61
N ALA A 113 3.39 -19.58 1.25
CA ALA A 113 2.46 -18.57 1.72
C ALA A 113 1.21 -19.22 2.31
N GLU A 114 0.87 -18.81 3.52
CA GLU A 114 -0.39 -19.13 4.18
C GLU A 114 -1.25 -17.87 4.23
N PHE A 115 -2.49 -17.94 3.73
CA PHE A 115 -3.38 -16.80 3.63
C PHE A 115 -4.40 -16.80 4.75
N TYR A 116 -4.64 -15.64 5.33
CA TYR A 116 -5.66 -15.34 6.33
C TYR A 116 -6.63 -14.33 5.75
N THR A 117 -7.92 -14.55 5.94
CA THR A 117 -8.99 -13.75 5.35
C THR A 117 -9.68 -12.81 6.32
N ASP A 118 -9.34 -12.93 7.60
CA ASP A 118 -9.90 -12.14 8.69
C ASP A 118 -8.97 -12.09 9.91
N GLY A 119 -9.33 -11.28 10.90
CA GLY A 119 -8.56 -11.14 12.13
C GLY A 119 -8.60 -12.36 13.04
N TYR A 120 -9.66 -13.20 12.96
CA TYR A 120 -9.77 -14.42 13.78
C TYR A 120 -8.72 -15.45 13.39
N GLN A 121 -8.36 -15.51 12.12
CA GLN A 121 -7.30 -16.40 11.63
C GLN A 121 -5.91 -15.77 11.82
N PHE A 122 -5.78 -14.49 11.48
CA PHE A 122 -4.49 -13.81 11.43
C PHE A 122 -3.87 -13.57 12.82
N PHE A 123 -4.62 -12.98 13.76
CA PHE A 123 -4.02 -12.56 15.04
C PHE A 123 -3.56 -13.71 15.92
N PRO A 124 -4.26 -14.85 16.02
CA PRO A 124 -3.71 -16.02 16.70
C PRO A 124 -2.41 -16.53 16.09
N ALA A 125 -2.30 -16.54 14.75
CA ALA A 125 -1.08 -16.96 14.07
C ALA A 125 0.08 -15.98 14.35
N LEU A 126 -0.17 -14.68 14.32
CA LEU A 126 0.81 -13.66 14.65
C LEU A 126 1.28 -13.78 16.11
N LEU A 127 0.35 -13.91 17.06
CA LEU A 127 0.67 -14.07 18.47
C LEU A 127 1.47 -15.34 18.73
N GLN A 128 1.14 -16.44 18.06
CA GLN A 128 1.90 -17.68 18.14
C GLN A 128 3.33 -17.49 17.64
N SER A 129 3.52 -16.78 16.53
CA SER A 129 4.84 -16.49 15.99
C SER A 129 5.62 -15.55 16.90
N ILE A 130 5.00 -14.51 17.46
CA ILE A 130 5.60 -13.62 18.46
C ILE A 130 6.07 -14.43 19.68
N SER A 131 5.24 -15.33 20.21
CA SER A 131 5.58 -16.14 21.39
C SER A 131 6.82 -17.03 21.19
N ARG A 132 7.08 -17.45 19.95
CA ARG A 132 8.22 -18.29 19.57
C ARG A 132 9.49 -17.53 19.23
N ALA A 133 9.42 -16.21 19.10
CA ALA A 133 10.55 -15.36 18.75
C ALA A 133 11.70 -15.51 19.75
N ARG A 134 12.95 -15.59 19.23
CA ARG A 134 14.17 -15.78 20.02
C ARG A 134 15.21 -14.70 19.83
N HIS A 135 15.23 -14.03 18.69
CA HIS A 135 16.27 -13.07 18.33
C HIS A 135 15.72 -11.67 18.15
N HIS A 136 14.75 -11.49 17.22
CA HIS A 136 14.20 -10.18 16.94
C HIS A 136 12.80 -10.23 16.38
N ILE A 137 12.06 -9.14 16.60
CA ILE A 137 10.76 -8.87 15.99
C ILE A 137 10.83 -7.49 15.38
N HIS A 138 10.61 -7.39 14.06
CA HIS A 138 10.50 -6.13 13.32
C HIS A 138 9.05 -5.98 12.87
N LEU A 139 8.32 -5.03 13.41
CA LEU A 139 6.90 -4.80 13.15
C LEU A 139 6.68 -3.41 12.57
N GLU A 140 6.04 -3.34 11.43
CA GLU A 140 5.63 -2.12 10.77
C GLU A 140 4.14 -2.20 10.43
N THR A 141 3.37 -1.17 10.79
CA THR A 141 1.93 -1.14 10.53
C THR A 141 1.43 0.29 10.33
N TYR A 142 0.40 0.46 9.49
CA TYR A 142 -0.24 1.76 9.30
C TYR A 142 -1.09 2.15 10.52
N ILE A 143 -1.91 1.23 11.03
CA ILE A 143 -2.74 1.43 12.22
C ILE A 143 -2.33 0.43 13.30
N PHE A 144 -2.05 0.96 14.48
CA PHE A 144 -1.86 0.20 15.71
C PHE A 144 -2.76 0.84 16.78
N ASP A 145 -4.01 0.39 16.86
CA ASP A 145 -5.02 0.98 17.75
C ASP A 145 -4.78 0.62 19.22
N ASP A 146 -5.08 1.56 20.14
CA ASP A 146 -5.15 1.31 21.59
C ASP A 146 -6.51 0.70 21.96
N ASP A 147 -6.83 -0.45 21.40
CA ASP A 147 -8.02 -1.25 21.68
C ASP A 147 -7.61 -2.59 22.36
N PRO A 148 -8.56 -3.44 22.76
CA PRO A 148 -8.23 -4.71 23.43
C PRO A 148 -7.28 -5.60 22.64
N LEU A 149 -7.38 -5.63 21.32
CA LEU A 149 -6.51 -6.40 20.45
C LEU A 149 -5.11 -5.77 20.35
N GLY A 150 -5.04 -4.47 20.13
CA GLY A 150 -3.77 -3.75 20.08
C GLY A 150 -3.00 -3.85 21.39
N ARG A 151 -3.71 -3.78 22.53
CA ARG A 151 -3.11 -4.00 23.86
C ARG A 151 -2.58 -5.42 24.01
N LEU A 152 -3.30 -6.43 23.55
CA LEU A 152 -2.86 -7.83 23.59
C LEU A 152 -1.56 -8.04 22.80
N ILE A 153 -1.47 -7.47 21.57
CA ILE A 153 -0.24 -7.55 20.78
C ILE A 153 0.89 -6.78 21.45
N ALA A 154 0.64 -5.57 21.96
CA ALA A 154 1.65 -4.78 22.67
C ALA A 154 2.17 -5.49 23.91
N ASP A 155 1.31 -6.16 24.68
CA ASP A 155 1.69 -6.95 25.86
C ASP A 155 2.56 -8.17 25.49
N ALA A 156 2.22 -8.85 24.38
CA ALA A 156 3.04 -9.95 23.86
C ALA A 156 4.45 -9.47 23.43
N LEU A 157 4.54 -8.31 22.77
CA LEU A 157 5.82 -7.71 22.41
C LEU A 157 6.61 -7.30 23.66
N ILE A 158 5.98 -6.66 24.66
CA ILE A 158 6.61 -6.28 25.93
C ILE A 158 7.14 -7.49 26.66
N GLN A 159 6.40 -8.60 26.69
CA GLN A 159 6.85 -9.84 27.29
C GLN A 159 8.10 -10.37 26.61
N LYS A 160 8.15 -10.38 25.27
CA LYS A 160 9.31 -10.84 24.51
C LYS A 160 10.52 -9.92 24.69
N ALA A 161 10.32 -8.60 24.80
CA ALA A 161 11.39 -7.66 25.12
C ALA A 161 12.03 -7.95 26.51
N LYS A 162 11.22 -8.28 27.52
CA LYS A 162 11.69 -8.70 28.83
C LYS A 162 12.49 -10.03 28.79
N GLU A 163 12.20 -10.90 27.81
CA GLU A 163 12.94 -12.14 27.56
C GLU A 163 14.25 -11.90 26.78
N GLY A 164 14.57 -10.65 26.43
CA GLY A 164 15.79 -10.26 25.71
C GLY A 164 15.68 -10.30 24.20
N VAL A 165 14.47 -10.44 23.62
CA VAL A 165 14.24 -10.33 22.18
C VAL A 165 14.34 -8.87 21.75
N GLU A 166 15.12 -8.58 20.71
CA GLU A 166 15.27 -7.25 20.14
C GLU A 166 14.03 -6.89 19.34
N ILE A 167 13.33 -5.80 19.71
CA ILE A 167 12.07 -5.45 19.07
C ILE A 167 12.11 -4.02 18.54
N ARG A 168 11.73 -3.86 17.25
CA ARG A 168 11.56 -2.57 16.58
C ARG A 168 10.15 -2.46 16.03
N VAL A 169 9.50 -1.34 16.31
CA VAL A 169 8.13 -1.06 15.87
C VAL A 169 8.11 0.26 15.11
N ILE A 170 7.55 0.24 13.89
CA ILE A 170 7.21 1.42 13.11
C ILE A 170 5.70 1.53 13.03
N TYR A 171 5.14 2.68 13.36
CA TYR A 171 3.73 2.99 13.15
C TYR A 171 3.57 4.30 12.38
N ASP A 172 2.49 4.43 11.59
CA ASP A 172 2.22 5.70 10.90
C ASP A 172 1.57 6.70 11.86
N ASP A 173 2.11 7.92 11.89
CA ASP A 173 1.67 8.96 12.84
C ASP A 173 0.21 9.39 12.61
N VAL A 174 -0.22 9.52 11.35
CA VAL A 174 -1.61 9.87 11.01
C VAL A 174 -2.54 8.67 11.15
N GLY A 175 -2.09 7.47 10.76
CA GLY A 175 -2.84 6.24 10.95
C GLY A 175 -3.16 5.95 12.42
N CYS A 176 -2.27 6.40 13.32
CA CYS A 176 -2.40 6.25 14.78
C CYS A 176 -2.76 7.56 15.50
N TRP A 177 -3.29 8.57 14.82
CA TRP A 177 -3.52 9.92 15.40
C TRP A 177 -4.44 9.92 16.61
N ARG A 178 -5.36 8.96 16.70
CA ARG A 178 -6.28 8.82 17.84
C ARG A 178 -5.72 8.01 19.01
N VAL A 179 -4.54 7.42 18.82
CA VAL A 179 -3.89 6.58 19.83
C VAL A 179 -3.13 7.46 20.81
N PRO A 180 -3.41 7.35 22.12
CA PRO A 180 -2.66 8.11 23.12
C PRO A 180 -1.17 7.79 23.09
N SER A 181 -0.31 8.80 23.19
CA SER A 181 1.15 8.61 23.22
C SER A 181 1.62 7.64 24.32
N ALA A 182 0.88 7.61 25.45
CA ALA A 182 1.14 6.70 26.56
C ALA A 182 1.13 5.22 26.14
N PHE A 183 0.36 4.84 25.11
CA PHE A 183 0.35 3.48 24.56
C PHE A 183 1.73 3.10 24.00
N PHE A 184 2.33 3.94 23.18
CA PHE A 184 3.65 3.71 22.60
C PHE A 184 4.78 3.88 23.64
N GLU A 185 4.63 4.84 24.56
CA GLU A 185 5.60 5.06 25.62
C GLU A 185 5.71 3.86 26.60
N ARG A 186 4.62 3.10 26.80
CA ARG A 186 4.63 1.86 27.57
C ARG A 186 5.56 0.81 26.93
N MET A 187 5.54 0.67 25.61
CA MET A 187 6.43 -0.22 24.87
C MET A 187 7.88 0.25 24.92
N LYS A 188 8.14 1.56 24.76
CA LYS A 188 9.49 2.14 24.89
C LYS A 188 10.09 1.90 26.28
N LYS A 189 9.30 2.09 27.35
CA LYS A 189 9.74 1.82 28.74
C LYS A 189 10.11 0.35 28.97
N ALA A 190 9.56 -0.57 28.19
CA ALA A 190 9.90 -1.98 28.24
C ALA A 190 11.14 -2.34 27.39
N GLY A 191 11.83 -1.37 26.78
CA GLY A 191 13.03 -1.58 25.98
C GLY A 191 12.76 -1.84 24.49
N ILE A 192 11.55 -1.57 23.99
CA ILE A 192 11.22 -1.68 22.56
C ILE A 192 11.57 -0.37 21.86
N ASP A 193 12.27 -0.46 20.74
CA ASP A 193 12.51 0.69 19.86
C ASP A 193 11.22 0.99 19.06
N VAL A 194 10.57 2.12 19.36
CA VAL A 194 9.29 2.50 18.73
C VAL A 194 9.41 3.85 18.05
N CYS A 195 9.18 3.90 16.75
CA CYS A 195 9.27 5.10 15.93
C CYS A 195 7.98 5.40 15.16
N ALA A 196 7.58 6.69 15.16
CA ALA A 196 6.51 7.17 14.31
C ALA A 196 7.04 7.45 12.90
N PHE A 197 6.34 6.96 11.87
CA PHE A 197 6.65 7.28 10.47
C PHE A 197 6.06 8.64 10.10
N MET A 198 6.89 9.54 9.58
CA MET A 198 6.53 10.89 9.16
C MET A 198 5.65 11.65 10.19
N PRO A 199 6.19 11.92 11.40
CA PRO A 199 5.43 12.61 12.44
C PRO A 199 4.98 14.00 11.99
N VAL A 200 3.70 14.30 12.24
CA VAL A 200 3.05 15.58 11.91
C VAL A 200 2.99 16.43 13.16
N LYS A 201 3.87 17.42 13.25
CA LYS A 201 3.93 18.35 14.40
C LYS A 201 3.35 19.71 14.04
N PHE A 202 2.35 20.17 14.83
CA PHE A 202 1.86 21.53 14.75
C PHE A 202 2.91 22.51 15.33
N PRO A 203 3.17 23.72 14.76
CA PRO A 203 2.51 24.34 13.60
C PRO A 203 3.14 23.99 12.23
N ALA A 204 4.14 23.13 12.17
CA ALA A 204 4.82 22.78 10.95
C ALA A 204 4.02 21.74 10.13
N PHE A 205 2.77 22.07 9.79
CA PHE A 205 2.04 21.34 8.77
C PHE A 205 2.83 21.40 7.47
N THR A 206 3.38 20.27 7.06
CA THR A 206 4.15 20.15 5.83
C THR A 206 3.41 19.22 4.87
N SER A 207 3.80 19.21 3.60
CA SER A 207 3.36 18.22 2.59
C SER A 207 3.46 16.75 3.07
N LYS A 208 4.19 16.49 4.16
CA LYS A 208 4.31 15.18 4.82
C LYS A 208 2.98 14.61 5.31
N VAL A 209 1.94 15.41 5.53
CA VAL A 209 0.59 14.92 5.89
C VAL A 209 0.02 14.00 4.81
N ASN A 210 0.34 14.27 3.54
CA ASN A 210 -0.20 13.53 2.40
C ASN A 210 0.52 12.19 2.14
N TYR A 211 1.75 12.03 2.62
CA TYR A 211 2.58 10.86 2.37
C TYR A 211 2.59 9.94 3.58
N ARG A 212 1.96 8.76 3.45
CA ARG A 212 1.76 7.85 4.58
C ARG A 212 2.43 6.50 4.34
N ASN A 213 2.85 5.87 5.42
CA ASN A 213 3.33 4.50 5.37
C ASN A 213 2.15 3.53 5.54
N HIS A 214 1.73 2.95 4.42
CA HIS A 214 0.60 2.02 4.40
C HIS A 214 1.04 0.55 4.38
N ARG A 215 2.33 0.26 4.51
CA ARG A 215 2.87 -1.10 4.62
C ARG A 215 2.44 -1.75 5.93
N LYS A 216 2.27 -3.06 5.89
CA LYS A 216 2.08 -3.93 7.05
C LYS A 216 3.07 -5.06 6.90
N VAL A 217 4.14 -5.02 7.66
CA VAL A 217 5.23 -5.99 7.61
C VAL A 217 5.60 -6.40 9.02
N CYS A 218 5.62 -7.69 9.28
CA CYS A 218 6.21 -8.22 10.51
C CYS A 218 7.21 -9.30 10.15
N VAL A 219 8.44 -9.17 10.64
CA VAL A 219 9.48 -10.20 10.46
C VAL A 219 9.90 -10.70 11.81
N ILE A 220 9.89 -12.02 11.97
CA ILE A 220 10.24 -12.70 13.23
C ILE A 220 11.47 -13.56 12.96
N ASP A 221 12.53 -13.30 13.71
CA ASP A 221 13.82 -13.99 13.67
C ASP A 221 14.48 -14.06 12.27
N GLY A 222 14.00 -13.25 11.29
CA GLY A 222 14.48 -13.28 9.91
C GLY A 222 14.09 -14.53 9.11
N ILE A 223 13.23 -15.38 9.66
CA ILE A 223 12.84 -16.67 9.06
C ILE A 223 11.35 -16.77 8.75
N GLU A 224 10.52 -16.02 9.43
CA GLU A 224 9.07 -15.95 9.20
C GLU A 224 8.65 -14.50 8.99
N GLY A 225 7.81 -14.24 8.01
CA GLY A 225 7.34 -12.91 7.68
C GLY A 225 5.84 -12.84 7.50
N PHE A 226 5.23 -11.69 7.85
CA PHE A 226 3.82 -11.42 7.63
C PHE A 226 3.68 -10.13 6.84
N THR A 227 2.77 -10.12 5.85
CA THR A 227 2.42 -8.91 5.08
C THR A 227 1.03 -9.06 4.46
N GLY A 228 0.37 -7.94 4.13
CA GLY A 228 -0.97 -7.93 3.57
C GLY A 228 -1.73 -6.65 3.88
N GLY A 229 -3.07 -6.75 3.96
CA GLY A 229 -3.95 -5.59 4.18
C GLY A 229 -4.32 -5.33 5.64
N ILE A 230 -4.27 -6.34 6.54
CA ILE A 230 -4.78 -6.26 7.91
C ILE A 230 -3.89 -5.36 8.78
N ASN A 231 -4.50 -4.36 9.43
CA ASN A 231 -3.88 -3.54 10.46
C ASN A 231 -4.11 -4.14 11.85
N ILE A 232 -3.41 -3.63 12.87
CA ILE A 232 -3.63 -4.05 14.27
C ILE A 232 -4.78 -3.23 14.86
N ALA A 233 -6.00 -3.72 14.65
CA ALA A 233 -7.23 -3.06 15.11
C ALA A 233 -8.37 -4.08 15.27
N LEU A 234 -9.21 -3.88 16.28
CA LEU A 234 -10.30 -4.79 16.66
C LEU A 234 -11.37 -4.93 15.56
N ARG A 235 -11.46 -3.97 14.64
CA ARG A 235 -12.45 -3.99 13.53
C ARG A 235 -12.32 -5.21 12.61
N TYR A 236 -11.15 -5.81 12.53
CA TYR A 236 -10.90 -7.05 11.77
C TYR A 236 -11.42 -8.31 12.47
N VAL A 237 -11.82 -8.17 13.75
CA VAL A 237 -12.38 -9.25 14.57
C VAL A 237 -13.87 -9.01 14.88
N LYS A 238 -14.29 -7.78 15.20
CA LYS A 238 -15.66 -7.49 15.64
C LYS A 238 -16.42 -6.50 14.74
N GLY A 239 -15.81 -6.01 13.66
CA GLY A 239 -16.35 -4.88 12.89
C GLY A 239 -16.20 -3.55 13.62
N MET A 240 -16.73 -2.46 13.04
CA MET A 240 -16.58 -1.10 13.56
C MET A 240 -17.60 -0.74 14.64
N ARG A 241 -18.79 -1.32 14.61
CA ARG A 241 -19.91 -1.05 15.51
C ARG A 241 -20.56 -2.35 15.95
N ASN A 242 -21.31 -2.31 17.05
CA ASN A 242 -22.10 -3.46 17.47
C ASN A 242 -23.06 -3.87 16.33
N GLY A 243 -23.06 -5.15 15.98
CA GLY A 243 -23.88 -5.72 14.91
C GLY A 243 -23.30 -5.58 13.48
N THR A 244 -22.12 -4.98 13.29
CA THR A 244 -21.44 -5.02 12.00
C THR A 244 -20.55 -6.27 11.91
N LEU A 245 -20.43 -6.81 10.70
CA LEU A 245 -19.52 -7.93 10.45
C LEU A 245 -18.06 -7.50 10.58
N PRO A 246 -17.16 -8.43 10.93
CA PRO A 246 -15.71 -8.19 10.86
C PRO A 246 -15.30 -7.73 9.46
N TRP A 247 -14.25 -6.94 9.40
CA TRP A 247 -13.65 -6.58 8.11
C TRP A 247 -13.02 -7.80 7.46
N ARG A 248 -13.39 -8.07 6.22
CA ARG A 248 -12.72 -9.02 5.34
C ARG A 248 -11.45 -8.36 4.78
N ASP A 249 -10.29 -8.97 4.98
CA ASP A 249 -9.04 -8.50 4.39
C ASP A 249 -8.10 -9.68 4.20
N THR A 250 -7.14 -9.60 3.28
CA THR A 250 -6.17 -10.66 3.05
C THR A 250 -4.81 -10.32 3.63
N HIS A 251 -4.29 -11.23 4.46
CA HIS A 251 -2.94 -11.16 5.01
C HIS A 251 -2.21 -12.49 4.80
N MET A 252 -0.90 -12.45 4.71
CA MET A 252 -0.09 -13.65 4.43
C MET A 252 0.95 -13.85 5.52
N ARG A 253 1.17 -15.12 5.87
CA ARG A 253 2.41 -15.59 6.51
C ARG A 253 3.30 -16.19 5.45
N LEU A 254 4.52 -15.75 5.38
CA LEU A 254 5.51 -16.15 4.40
C LEU A 254 6.67 -16.88 5.07
N ARG A 255 7.13 -17.93 4.45
CA ARG A 255 8.34 -18.68 4.79
C ARG A 255 9.17 -18.90 3.55
N GLY A 256 10.48 -19.09 3.73
CA GLY A 256 11.41 -19.20 2.62
C GLY A 256 12.19 -17.92 2.36
N SER A 257 12.90 -17.89 1.26
CA SER A 257 13.88 -16.82 0.97
C SER A 257 13.23 -15.45 0.76
N ILE A 258 11.92 -15.39 0.45
CA ILE A 258 11.17 -14.13 0.32
C ILE A 258 11.15 -13.30 1.63
N VAL A 259 11.32 -13.94 2.78
CA VAL A 259 11.39 -13.25 4.08
C VAL A 259 12.54 -12.25 4.14
N TYR A 260 13.64 -12.52 3.42
CA TYR A 260 14.75 -11.57 3.33
C TYR A 260 14.35 -10.26 2.63
N ALA A 261 13.43 -10.32 1.66
CA ALA A 261 12.91 -9.12 1.03
C ALA A 261 12.03 -8.30 2.00
N LEU A 262 11.21 -8.97 2.83
CA LEU A 262 10.43 -8.32 3.88
C LEU A 262 11.35 -7.66 4.92
N GLN A 263 12.38 -8.41 5.36
CA GLN A 263 13.37 -7.90 6.31
C GLN A 263 14.08 -6.66 5.78
N ARG A 264 14.48 -6.69 4.51
CA ARG A 264 15.10 -5.53 3.86
C ARG A 264 14.14 -4.34 3.78
N ALA A 265 12.88 -4.55 3.39
CA ALA A 265 11.89 -3.48 3.32
C ALA A 265 11.74 -2.78 4.67
N PHE A 266 11.57 -3.55 5.75
CA PHE A 266 11.53 -3.01 7.11
C PHE A 266 12.80 -2.22 7.46
N LEU A 267 13.99 -2.74 7.19
CA LEU A 267 15.24 -2.08 7.56
C LEU A 267 15.50 -0.78 6.77
N VAL A 268 15.01 -0.69 5.53
CA VAL A 268 15.02 0.56 4.74
C VAL A 268 14.11 1.60 5.40
N ASP A 269 12.90 1.20 5.82
CA ASP A 269 11.96 2.09 6.49
C ASP A 269 12.43 2.44 7.91
N TRP A 270 13.09 1.51 8.61
CA TRP A 270 13.74 1.79 9.89
C TRP A 270 14.81 2.88 9.74
N TYR A 271 15.69 2.74 8.75
CA TYR A 271 16.68 3.79 8.46
C TYR A 271 16.03 5.13 8.09
N PHE A 272 14.88 5.10 7.43
CA PHE A 272 14.13 6.33 7.10
C PHE A 272 13.69 7.08 8.36
N VAL A 273 13.20 6.38 9.41
CA VAL A 273 12.65 6.99 10.63
C VAL A 273 13.69 7.28 11.70
N ASP A 274 14.64 6.36 11.92
CA ASP A 274 15.62 6.42 13.03
C ASP A 274 17.00 6.91 12.60
N ARG A 275 17.33 6.86 11.31
CA ARG A 275 18.66 7.17 10.74
C ARG A 275 19.77 6.21 11.16
N THR A 276 19.47 5.15 11.87
CA THR A 276 20.44 4.11 12.22
C THR A 276 20.52 3.06 11.13
N LEU A 277 21.74 2.87 10.59
CA LEU A 277 21.98 1.87 9.56
C LEU A 277 22.14 0.47 10.20
N VAL A 278 21.13 -0.34 10.09
CA VAL A 278 21.08 -1.71 10.64
C VAL A 278 21.42 -2.71 9.54
N THR A 279 22.67 -3.21 9.52
CA THR A 279 23.21 -4.09 8.46
C THR A 279 23.73 -5.43 8.97
N ASN A 280 23.41 -5.82 10.20
CA ASN A 280 23.95 -7.02 10.79
C ASN A 280 23.38 -8.31 10.13
N ARG A 281 24.26 -9.27 9.83
CA ARG A 281 23.91 -10.59 9.26
C ARG A 281 22.95 -11.40 10.12
N LYS A 282 22.86 -11.13 11.42
CA LYS A 282 21.92 -11.81 12.34
C LYS A 282 20.44 -11.69 11.90
N TYR A 283 20.10 -10.64 11.14
CA TYR A 283 18.74 -10.43 10.62
C TYR A 283 18.42 -11.23 9.36
N TYR A 284 19.43 -11.93 8.78
CA TYR A 284 19.31 -12.75 7.59
C TYR A 284 19.90 -14.15 7.85
N PRO A 285 19.36 -14.90 8.84
CA PRO A 285 19.88 -16.22 9.16
C PRO A 285 19.59 -17.22 8.03
N PRO A 286 20.30 -18.33 7.93
CA PRO A 286 19.93 -19.44 7.04
C PRO A 286 18.52 -19.93 7.37
N MET A 287 17.72 -20.27 6.36
CA MET A 287 16.39 -20.82 6.55
C MET A 287 16.46 -22.19 7.27
N PRO A 288 15.74 -22.40 8.37
CA PRO A 288 15.83 -23.62 9.18
C PRO A 288 15.13 -24.82 8.55
N TRP A 289 14.27 -24.59 7.55
CA TRP A 289 13.56 -25.64 6.81
C TRP A 289 13.95 -25.62 5.32
N LYS A 290 13.95 -26.80 4.74
CA LYS A 290 14.20 -26.97 3.32
C LYS A 290 12.86 -26.97 2.58
N ILE A 291 12.51 -25.83 1.99
CA ILE A 291 11.40 -25.71 1.05
C ILE A 291 11.95 -25.97 -0.34
N SER A 292 11.27 -26.78 -1.14
CA SER A 292 11.66 -27.08 -2.52
C SER A 292 10.39 -27.23 -3.37
N ASN A 293 9.83 -26.09 -3.78
CA ASN A 293 8.56 -26.04 -4.49
C ASN A 293 8.57 -25.12 -5.72
N ASP A 294 9.74 -24.61 -6.10
CA ASP A 294 9.92 -23.69 -7.24
C ASP A 294 9.04 -22.41 -7.19
N CYS A 295 8.29 -22.16 -6.10
CA CYS A 295 7.45 -20.97 -5.95
C CYS A 295 8.31 -19.71 -6.02
N LEU A 296 8.22 -19.03 -7.16
CA LEU A 296 8.93 -17.79 -7.43
C LEU A 296 8.09 -16.60 -6.97
N ALA A 297 8.67 -15.73 -6.14
CA ALA A 297 8.01 -14.54 -5.63
C ALA A 297 8.96 -13.34 -5.56
N GLN A 298 8.39 -12.13 -5.68
CA GLN A 298 9.07 -10.85 -5.47
C GLN A 298 8.27 -10.00 -4.50
N MET A 299 8.92 -9.42 -3.50
CA MET A 299 8.33 -8.33 -2.72
C MET A 299 8.66 -7.00 -3.35
N VAL A 300 7.66 -6.34 -3.88
CA VAL A 300 7.77 -5.04 -4.53
C VAL A 300 7.29 -3.96 -3.58
N THR A 301 8.09 -2.93 -3.40
CA THR A 301 7.74 -1.76 -2.60
C THR A 301 7.59 -0.55 -3.51
N SER A 302 6.59 0.29 -3.26
CA SER A 302 6.46 1.61 -3.86
C SER A 302 6.55 2.70 -2.82
N SER A 303 6.89 3.90 -3.25
CA SER A 303 6.93 5.08 -2.38
C SER A 303 6.78 6.36 -3.19
N PRO A 304 6.29 7.46 -2.58
CA PRO A 304 6.14 8.75 -3.26
C PRO A 304 7.48 9.39 -3.66
N ILE A 305 8.58 8.89 -3.11
CA ILE A 305 9.94 9.38 -3.39
C ILE A 305 10.67 8.53 -4.44
N ALA A 306 10.09 7.38 -4.82
CA ALA A 306 10.61 6.56 -5.91
C ALA A 306 10.44 7.30 -7.26
N PRO A 307 11.37 7.16 -8.20
CA PRO A 307 11.26 7.78 -9.52
C PRO A 307 10.06 7.26 -10.31
N TRP A 308 9.65 6.02 -10.05
CA TRP A 308 8.60 5.30 -10.76
C TRP A 308 7.60 4.67 -9.81
N PRO A 309 6.31 4.56 -10.22
CA PRO A 309 5.26 3.90 -9.43
C PRO A 309 5.29 2.37 -9.68
N ASP A 310 6.22 1.67 -9.04
CA ASP A 310 6.57 0.28 -9.34
C ASP A 310 5.37 -0.67 -9.31
N ILE A 311 4.59 -0.69 -8.23
CA ILE A 311 3.44 -1.59 -8.08
C ILE A 311 2.38 -1.28 -9.15
N MET A 312 2.10 0.01 -9.43
CA MET A 312 1.16 0.42 -10.48
C MET A 312 1.57 -0.13 -11.85
N GLN A 313 2.87 -0.02 -12.19
CA GLN A 313 3.38 -0.55 -13.47
C GLN A 313 3.23 -2.07 -13.54
N GLY A 314 3.37 -2.78 -12.42
CA GLY A 314 3.09 -4.21 -12.34
C GLY A 314 1.64 -4.55 -12.64
N TYR A 315 0.69 -3.81 -12.05
CA TYR A 315 -0.74 -3.96 -12.34
C TYR A 315 -1.06 -3.72 -13.83
N VAL A 316 -0.56 -2.60 -14.38
CA VAL A 316 -0.72 -2.28 -15.80
C VAL A 316 -0.17 -3.40 -16.69
N ARG A 317 1.01 -3.90 -16.37
CA ARG A 317 1.64 -4.97 -17.16
C ARG A 317 0.83 -6.27 -17.13
N ILE A 318 0.38 -6.70 -15.95
CA ILE A 318 -0.44 -7.92 -15.81
C ILE A 318 -1.75 -7.75 -16.60
N LEU A 319 -2.44 -6.62 -16.47
CA LEU A 319 -3.69 -6.35 -17.19
C LEU A 319 -3.53 -6.41 -18.71
N LEU A 320 -2.45 -5.82 -19.26
CA LEU A 320 -2.20 -5.79 -20.70
C LEU A 320 -1.67 -7.12 -21.27
N GLU A 321 -1.07 -7.98 -20.45
CA GLU A 321 -0.54 -9.29 -20.86
C GLU A 321 -1.52 -10.45 -20.62
N ALA A 322 -2.57 -10.23 -19.84
CA ALA A 322 -3.60 -11.23 -19.56
C ALA A 322 -4.31 -11.68 -20.85
N LYS A 323 -4.62 -12.99 -20.91
CA LYS A 323 -5.23 -13.62 -22.09
C LYS A 323 -6.65 -14.12 -21.82
N SER A 324 -6.92 -14.59 -20.62
CA SER A 324 -8.18 -15.22 -20.27
C SER A 324 -8.96 -14.42 -19.24
N TYR A 325 -8.34 -14.06 -18.12
CA TYR A 325 -9.02 -13.35 -17.07
C TYR A 325 -8.06 -12.56 -16.14
N VAL A 326 -8.60 -11.50 -15.52
CA VAL A 326 -7.98 -10.79 -14.39
C VAL A 326 -9.06 -10.52 -13.34
N TYR A 327 -8.89 -11.08 -12.15
CA TYR A 327 -9.78 -10.84 -11.00
C TYR A 327 -9.05 -10.01 -9.95
N MET A 328 -9.72 -8.99 -9.45
CA MET A 328 -9.14 -8.01 -8.51
C MET A 328 -10.10 -7.71 -7.37
N GLU A 329 -9.54 -7.45 -6.19
CA GLU A 329 -10.25 -6.89 -5.04
C GLU A 329 -9.58 -5.61 -4.57
N SER A 330 -10.38 -4.61 -4.25
CA SER A 330 -9.91 -3.37 -3.65
C SER A 330 -11.03 -2.70 -2.83
N PRO A 331 -10.73 -2.17 -1.62
CA PRO A 331 -11.74 -1.45 -0.84
C PRO A 331 -12.21 -0.16 -1.50
N TYR A 332 -11.36 0.44 -2.31
CA TYR A 332 -11.61 1.69 -3.02
C TYR A 332 -11.25 1.54 -4.49
N PHE A 333 -12.03 2.19 -5.35
CA PHE A 333 -11.76 2.22 -6.79
C PHE A 333 -11.69 3.65 -7.30
N LEU A 334 -10.51 4.23 -7.16
CA LEU A 334 -10.14 5.57 -7.62
C LEU A 334 -8.89 5.46 -8.52
N PRO A 335 -8.97 4.70 -9.61
CA PRO A 335 -7.80 4.28 -10.37
C PRO A 335 -7.08 5.48 -10.99
N THR A 336 -5.76 5.35 -11.12
CA THR A 336 -4.97 6.22 -12.00
C THR A 336 -5.30 5.94 -13.46
N GLU A 337 -5.10 6.93 -14.33
CA GLU A 337 -5.40 6.76 -15.76
C GLU A 337 -4.70 5.56 -16.41
N PRO A 338 -3.42 5.26 -16.15
CA PRO A 338 -2.78 4.06 -16.70
C PRO A 338 -3.47 2.74 -16.31
N VAL A 339 -3.90 2.61 -15.06
CA VAL A 339 -4.59 1.39 -14.58
C VAL A 339 -5.99 1.30 -15.20
N LEU A 340 -6.74 2.40 -15.22
CA LEU A 340 -8.07 2.46 -15.84
C LEU A 340 -8.00 2.13 -17.32
N PHE A 341 -7.04 2.70 -18.04
CA PHE A 341 -6.78 2.40 -19.45
C PHE A 341 -6.47 0.92 -19.68
N ALA A 342 -5.58 0.33 -18.86
CA ALA A 342 -5.22 -1.07 -18.98
C ALA A 342 -6.42 -2.02 -18.70
N MET A 343 -7.23 -1.72 -17.69
CA MET A 343 -8.45 -2.50 -17.38
C MET A 343 -9.44 -2.49 -18.54
N ARG A 344 -9.72 -1.30 -19.09
CA ARG A 344 -10.63 -1.14 -20.25
C ARG A 344 -10.08 -1.86 -21.48
N THR A 345 -8.79 -1.68 -21.76
CA THR A 345 -8.14 -2.31 -22.93
C THR A 345 -8.21 -3.83 -22.83
N ALA A 346 -7.92 -4.42 -21.67
CA ALA A 346 -8.03 -5.86 -21.46
C ALA A 346 -9.46 -6.37 -21.66
N ALA A 347 -10.46 -5.69 -21.08
CA ALA A 347 -11.87 -6.09 -21.22
C ALA A 347 -12.36 -5.97 -22.68
N LEU A 348 -12.04 -4.89 -23.36
CA LEU A 348 -12.36 -4.69 -24.78
C LEU A 348 -11.65 -5.70 -25.69
N ALA A 349 -10.49 -6.21 -25.29
CA ALA A 349 -9.79 -7.30 -25.98
C ALA A 349 -10.37 -8.70 -25.70
N GLY A 350 -11.44 -8.81 -24.89
CA GLY A 350 -12.13 -10.07 -24.59
C GLY A 350 -11.64 -10.79 -23.32
N VAL A 351 -10.76 -10.19 -22.53
CA VAL A 351 -10.34 -10.73 -21.23
C VAL A 351 -11.47 -10.57 -20.22
N ASP A 352 -11.76 -11.59 -19.41
CA ASP A 352 -12.74 -11.51 -18.30
C ASP A 352 -12.15 -10.72 -17.14
N VAL A 353 -12.31 -9.39 -17.17
CA VAL A 353 -11.84 -8.49 -16.11
C VAL A 353 -12.93 -8.30 -15.08
N ARG A 354 -12.66 -8.70 -13.82
CA ARG A 354 -13.58 -8.54 -12.68
C ARG A 354 -12.92 -7.69 -11.61
N LEU A 355 -13.67 -6.74 -11.07
CA LEU A 355 -13.29 -5.96 -9.91
C LEU A 355 -14.35 -6.11 -8.82
N MET A 356 -13.92 -6.53 -7.64
CA MET A 356 -14.76 -6.58 -6.44
C MET A 356 -14.45 -5.39 -5.55
N VAL A 357 -15.50 -4.69 -5.12
CA VAL A 357 -15.45 -3.61 -4.15
C VAL A 357 -16.50 -3.87 -3.06
N PRO A 358 -16.37 -3.31 -1.84
CA PRO A 358 -17.41 -3.44 -0.84
C PRO A 358 -18.71 -2.78 -1.29
N ARG A 359 -19.86 -3.38 -0.94
CA ARG A 359 -21.20 -2.82 -1.20
C ARG A 359 -21.36 -1.44 -0.56
N HIS A 360 -20.85 -1.28 0.66
CA HIS A 360 -20.85 -0.03 1.42
C HIS A 360 -19.42 0.31 1.84
N SER A 361 -18.99 1.51 1.48
CA SER A 361 -17.69 2.02 1.88
C SER A 361 -17.71 2.49 3.34
N ASP A 362 -16.55 2.49 3.99
CA ASP A 362 -16.34 3.12 5.31
C ASP A 362 -16.35 4.66 5.23
N SER A 363 -16.32 5.23 4.02
CA SER A 363 -16.36 6.66 3.71
C SER A 363 -17.32 6.96 2.56
N HIS A 364 -18.37 7.73 2.82
CA HIS A 364 -19.32 8.17 1.79
C HIS A 364 -18.66 8.97 0.65
N LEU A 365 -17.62 9.72 0.99
CA LEU A 365 -16.90 10.53 0.02
C LEU A 365 -16.13 9.65 -0.99
N LEU A 366 -15.45 8.59 -0.50
CA LEU A 366 -14.77 7.61 -1.33
C LEU A 366 -15.76 6.79 -2.16
N GLU A 367 -16.91 6.45 -1.58
CA GLU A 367 -17.98 5.74 -2.27
C GLU A 367 -18.48 6.52 -3.50
N TRP A 368 -18.84 7.80 -3.32
CA TRP A 368 -19.31 8.65 -4.42
C TRP A 368 -18.25 8.86 -5.51
N ALA A 369 -17.00 9.11 -5.12
CA ALA A 369 -15.92 9.22 -6.08
C ALA A 369 -15.70 7.92 -6.87
N SER A 370 -15.73 6.75 -6.20
CA SER A 370 -15.60 5.44 -6.84
C SER A 370 -16.71 5.16 -7.85
N LEU A 371 -17.96 5.49 -7.53
CA LEU A 371 -19.12 5.26 -8.41
C LEU A 371 -18.98 5.97 -9.77
N SER A 372 -18.31 7.11 -9.82
CA SER A 372 -18.06 7.82 -11.08
C SER A 372 -17.14 7.06 -12.04
N TYR A 373 -16.17 6.30 -11.52
CA TYR A 373 -15.27 5.45 -12.32
C TYR A 373 -15.92 4.13 -12.73
N VAL A 374 -16.80 3.60 -11.89
CA VAL A 374 -17.50 2.32 -12.15
C VAL A 374 -18.27 2.36 -13.46
N VAL A 375 -19.03 3.43 -13.73
CA VAL A 375 -19.85 3.54 -14.96
C VAL A 375 -19.00 3.46 -16.22
N GLU A 376 -17.88 4.18 -16.24
CA GLU A 376 -16.95 4.19 -17.35
C GLU A 376 -16.30 2.82 -17.57
N THR A 377 -16.02 2.13 -16.48
CA THR A 377 -15.39 0.81 -16.48
C THR A 377 -16.36 -0.27 -16.98
N LEU A 378 -17.61 -0.23 -16.52
CA LEU A 378 -18.69 -1.10 -17.00
C LEU A 378 -18.93 -0.98 -18.50
N ALA A 379 -18.88 0.24 -19.04
CA ALA A 379 -19.08 0.49 -20.49
C ALA A 379 -18.00 -0.21 -21.35
N ALA A 380 -16.83 -0.50 -20.80
CA ALA A 380 -15.77 -1.25 -21.47
C ALA A 380 -15.91 -2.78 -21.31
N GLY A 381 -16.91 -3.26 -20.56
CA GLY A 381 -17.14 -4.70 -20.33
C GLY A 381 -16.48 -5.27 -19.06
N VAL A 382 -15.88 -4.43 -18.23
CA VAL A 382 -15.38 -4.86 -16.91
C VAL A 382 -16.58 -5.21 -16.00
N LYS A 383 -16.53 -6.33 -15.31
CA LYS A 383 -17.58 -6.78 -14.38
C LYS A 383 -17.28 -6.27 -12.98
N ILE A 384 -18.21 -5.52 -12.40
CA ILE A 384 -18.07 -4.99 -11.04
C ILE A 384 -18.93 -5.81 -10.08
N LYS A 385 -18.29 -6.38 -9.07
CA LYS A 385 -18.91 -7.18 -8.01
C LYS A 385 -18.95 -6.37 -6.71
N LEU A 386 -20.11 -6.35 -6.07
CA LEU A 386 -20.34 -5.67 -4.81
C LEU A 386 -20.38 -6.67 -3.67
N TYR A 387 -19.37 -6.70 -2.84
CA TYR A 387 -19.27 -7.62 -1.71
C TYR A 387 -20.25 -7.24 -0.58
N GLU A 388 -21.09 -8.19 -0.15
CA GLU A 388 -22.14 -8.00 0.86
C GLU A 388 -21.81 -8.65 2.22
N GLY A 389 -20.74 -9.45 2.31
CA GLY A 389 -20.30 -10.11 3.53
C GLY A 389 -19.67 -9.18 4.59
N GLY A 390 -19.92 -7.87 4.52
CA GLY A 390 -19.32 -6.84 5.36
C GLY A 390 -18.45 -5.87 4.58
N PHE A 391 -17.43 -5.28 5.23
CA PHE A 391 -16.49 -4.41 4.53
C PHE A 391 -15.30 -5.22 4.02
N ASN A 392 -15.23 -5.41 2.69
CA ASN A 392 -14.06 -6.04 2.06
C ASN A 392 -12.94 -5.01 1.88
N HIS A 393 -11.88 -5.18 2.67
CA HIS A 393 -10.68 -4.35 2.62
C HIS A 393 -9.49 -5.08 1.97
N SER A 394 -9.73 -6.19 1.27
CA SER A 394 -8.69 -6.98 0.60
C SER A 394 -8.10 -6.26 -0.61
N LYS A 395 -6.83 -6.52 -0.88
CA LYS A 395 -6.07 -6.00 -2.03
C LYS A 395 -5.35 -7.16 -2.67
N LEU A 396 -5.99 -7.75 -3.66
CA LEU A 396 -5.43 -8.86 -4.43
C LEU A 396 -5.70 -8.70 -5.92
N LEU A 397 -4.86 -9.35 -6.71
CA LEU A 397 -5.04 -9.54 -8.13
C LEU A 397 -4.56 -10.93 -8.52
N VAL A 398 -5.31 -11.60 -9.38
CA VAL A 398 -4.89 -12.87 -10.00
C VAL A 398 -5.24 -12.86 -11.48
N ALA A 399 -4.34 -13.40 -12.31
CA ALA A 399 -4.52 -13.48 -13.76
C ALA A 399 -4.09 -14.85 -14.30
N ASP A 400 -4.92 -15.42 -15.16
CA ASP A 400 -4.64 -16.59 -16.03
C ASP A 400 -4.14 -17.85 -15.30
N ASP A 401 -4.44 -18.04 -14.00
CA ASP A 401 -3.89 -19.09 -13.13
C ASP A 401 -2.34 -19.11 -13.06
N GLU A 402 -1.66 -17.99 -13.31
CA GLU A 402 -0.20 -17.98 -13.48
C GLU A 402 0.51 -16.92 -12.65
N VAL A 403 -0.08 -15.73 -12.52
CA VAL A 403 0.48 -14.62 -11.77
C VAL A 403 -0.55 -14.07 -10.80
N SER A 404 -0.08 -13.72 -9.62
CA SER A 404 -0.95 -13.12 -8.62
C SER A 404 -0.18 -12.16 -7.72
N THR A 405 -0.90 -11.27 -7.06
CA THR A 405 -0.32 -10.38 -6.05
C THR A 405 -1.29 -10.12 -4.91
N CYS A 406 -0.75 -10.01 -3.71
CA CYS A 406 -1.45 -9.58 -2.52
C CYS A 406 -0.55 -8.66 -1.70
N GLY A 407 -1.13 -7.63 -1.08
CA GLY A 407 -0.35 -6.68 -0.29
C GLY A 407 -1.16 -5.57 0.34
N SER A 408 -0.56 -4.39 0.45
CA SER A 408 -1.19 -3.23 1.07
C SER A 408 -1.84 -2.25 0.08
N THR A 409 -1.57 -2.39 -1.23
CA THR A 409 -1.87 -1.39 -2.27
C THR A 409 -3.32 -1.47 -2.74
N ASN A 410 -4.12 -0.43 -2.50
CA ASN A 410 -5.45 -0.26 -3.08
C ASN A 410 -5.35 0.14 -4.56
N ILE A 411 -6.46 -0.01 -5.32
CA ILE A 411 -6.59 0.54 -6.67
C ILE A 411 -7.07 1.99 -6.57
N ASP A 412 -6.20 2.84 -6.02
CA ASP A 412 -6.45 4.27 -5.89
C ASP A 412 -5.20 5.13 -6.16
N PHE A 413 -5.41 6.42 -6.41
CA PHE A 413 -4.33 7.38 -6.63
C PHE A 413 -3.35 7.42 -5.48
N ARG A 414 -3.87 7.37 -4.25
CA ARG A 414 -3.08 7.53 -3.06
C ARG A 414 -2.10 6.37 -2.87
N SER A 415 -2.56 5.15 -3.06
CA SER A 415 -1.72 3.96 -2.97
C SER A 415 -0.67 3.90 -4.07
N PHE A 416 -1.02 4.29 -5.29
CA PHE A 416 -0.08 4.23 -6.40
C PHE A 416 0.93 5.37 -6.45
N GLU A 417 0.59 6.57 -5.96
CA GLU A 417 1.45 7.75 -6.12
C GLU A 417 1.95 8.38 -4.81
N ASN A 418 1.21 8.24 -3.70
CA ASN A 418 1.44 9.02 -2.48
C ASN A 418 1.82 8.20 -1.24
N ASN A 419 1.51 6.92 -1.20
CA ASN A 419 1.81 6.08 -0.06
C ASN A 419 3.10 5.27 -0.25
N PHE A 420 3.69 4.88 0.87
CA PHE A 420 4.62 3.76 0.91
C PHE A 420 3.79 2.48 0.98
N GLU A 421 3.88 1.64 -0.03
CA GLU A 421 3.12 0.41 -0.18
C GLU A 421 4.05 -0.79 -0.38
N SER A 422 3.51 -1.99 -0.19
CA SER A 422 4.21 -3.24 -0.46
C SER A 422 3.26 -4.33 -0.92
N ASN A 423 3.64 -5.03 -1.98
CA ASN A 423 2.93 -6.18 -2.50
C ASN A 423 3.91 -7.33 -2.74
N VAL A 424 3.45 -8.55 -2.53
CA VAL A 424 4.16 -9.75 -2.98
C VAL A 424 3.54 -10.21 -4.27
N PHE A 425 4.36 -10.33 -5.31
CA PHE A 425 4.00 -10.88 -6.60
C PHE A 425 4.47 -12.32 -6.67
N PHE A 426 3.58 -13.25 -6.99
CA PHE A 426 3.85 -14.66 -7.17
C PHE A 426 3.77 -15.01 -8.65
N TYR A 427 4.79 -15.68 -9.16
CA TYR A 427 4.87 -16.22 -10.51
C TYR A 427 4.76 -17.74 -10.44
N ASP A 428 3.69 -18.19 -9.81
CA ASP A 428 3.48 -19.59 -9.47
C ASP A 428 2.00 -19.96 -9.59
N ARG A 429 1.74 -21.08 -10.28
CA ARG A 429 0.39 -21.53 -10.56
C ARG A 429 -0.38 -21.89 -9.28
N GLN A 430 0.26 -22.53 -8.31
CA GLN A 430 -0.42 -22.94 -7.08
C GLN A 430 -0.84 -21.73 -6.26
N MET A 431 0.02 -20.72 -6.16
CA MET A 431 -0.30 -19.46 -5.48
C MET A 431 -1.38 -18.69 -6.22
N ALA A 432 -1.34 -18.65 -7.57
CA ALA A 432 -2.39 -18.02 -8.36
C ALA A 432 -3.75 -18.71 -8.15
N LEU A 433 -3.80 -20.02 -8.20
CA LEU A 433 -5.01 -20.79 -7.92
C LEU A 433 -5.51 -20.54 -6.49
N ARG A 434 -4.63 -20.49 -5.50
CA ARG A 434 -5.01 -20.22 -4.12
C ARG A 434 -5.63 -18.83 -3.95
N ILE A 435 -5.05 -17.79 -4.57
CA ILE A 435 -5.63 -16.43 -4.55
C ILE A 435 -6.95 -16.37 -5.33
N LYS A 436 -7.06 -17.11 -6.43
CA LYS A 436 -8.32 -17.25 -7.17
C LYS A 436 -9.42 -17.90 -6.32
N GLU A 437 -9.10 -18.93 -5.55
CA GLU A 437 -10.05 -19.56 -4.62
C GLU A 437 -10.58 -18.55 -3.59
N LEU A 438 -9.69 -17.67 -3.04
CA LEU A 438 -10.10 -16.61 -2.14
C LEU A 438 -11.08 -15.65 -2.82
N TYR A 439 -10.73 -15.18 -4.03
CA TYR A 439 -11.59 -14.30 -4.81
C TYR A 439 -12.96 -14.95 -5.08
N MET A 440 -12.99 -16.22 -5.50
CA MET A 440 -14.24 -16.92 -5.80
C MET A 440 -15.11 -17.13 -4.55
N ALA A 441 -14.50 -17.36 -3.40
CA ALA A 441 -15.22 -17.45 -2.13
C ALA A 441 -15.88 -16.13 -1.74
N ASP A 442 -15.22 -15.00 -2.00
CA ASP A 442 -15.75 -13.66 -1.78
C ASP A 442 -16.78 -13.28 -2.87
N GLU A 443 -16.58 -13.71 -4.13
CA GLU A 443 -17.56 -13.50 -5.21
C GLU A 443 -18.89 -14.20 -4.92
N ALA A 444 -18.87 -15.36 -4.26
CA ALA A 444 -20.08 -16.06 -3.84
C ALA A 444 -20.93 -15.28 -2.81
N GLN A 445 -20.34 -14.29 -2.15
CA GLN A 445 -20.97 -13.36 -1.21
C GLN A 445 -21.19 -11.96 -1.83
N SER A 446 -21.09 -11.86 -3.15
CA SER A 446 -21.20 -10.60 -3.88
C SER A 446 -22.39 -10.60 -4.83
N VAL A 447 -22.89 -9.40 -5.13
CA VAL A 447 -23.90 -9.18 -6.17
C VAL A 447 -23.29 -8.44 -7.35
N ASP A 448 -23.82 -8.62 -8.55
CA ASP A 448 -23.38 -7.85 -9.72
C ASP A 448 -23.86 -6.40 -9.60
N PHE A 449 -23.02 -5.44 -9.95
CA PHE A 449 -23.40 -4.03 -9.92
C PHE A 449 -24.65 -3.75 -10.75
N ASN A 450 -24.81 -4.43 -11.89
CA ASN A 450 -25.95 -4.23 -12.80
C ASN A 450 -27.27 -4.76 -12.23
N ASP A 451 -27.22 -5.66 -11.23
CA ASP A 451 -28.42 -6.21 -10.59
C ASP A 451 -28.96 -5.29 -9.50
N VAL A 452 -28.29 -4.17 -9.21
CA VAL A 452 -28.69 -3.23 -8.19
C VAL A 452 -29.35 -2.00 -8.81
N ASP A 453 -30.67 -1.99 -8.85
CA ASP A 453 -31.49 -0.95 -9.49
C ASP A 453 -31.17 0.47 -8.99
N THR A 454 -30.96 0.65 -7.69
CA THR A 454 -30.64 1.95 -7.10
C THR A 454 -29.30 2.54 -7.57
N LEU A 455 -28.36 1.68 -7.92
CA LEU A 455 -27.07 2.09 -8.46
C LEU A 455 -27.11 2.28 -9.98
N ARG A 456 -27.98 1.53 -10.67
CA ARG A 456 -28.16 1.63 -12.12
C ARG A 456 -28.91 2.90 -12.52
N HIS A 457 -29.96 3.29 -11.75
CA HIS A 457 -30.84 4.41 -12.05
C HIS A 457 -30.65 5.60 -11.11
N ARG A 458 -29.38 6.07 -10.96
CA ARG A 458 -29.07 7.21 -10.08
C ARG A 458 -29.63 8.53 -10.64
N PRO A 459 -30.25 9.39 -9.80
CA PRO A 459 -30.71 10.74 -10.19
C PRO A 459 -29.55 11.59 -10.72
N TYR A 460 -29.88 12.55 -11.60
CA TYR A 460 -28.90 13.46 -12.20
C TYR A 460 -28.03 14.20 -11.18
N LEU A 461 -28.63 14.69 -10.08
CA LEU A 461 -27.90 15.38 -9.00
C LEU A 461 -26.87 14.46 -8.33
N HIS A 462 -27.19 13.17 -8.10
CA HIS A 462 -26.25 12.22 -7.55
C HIS A 462 -25.06 12.03 -8.48
N ARG A 463 -25.30 11.84 -9.77
CA ARG A 463 -24.25 11.70 -10.78
C ARG A 463 -23.37 12.95 -10.89
N LEU A 464 -23.95 14.15 -10.75
CA LEU A 464 -23.19 15.40 -10.68
C LEU A 464 -22.30 15.44 -9.45
N THR A 465 -22.83 15.05 -8.29
CA THR A 465 -22.06 14.97 -7.04
C THR A 465 -20.91 13.97 -7.15
N GLU A 466 -21.14 12.77 -7.69
CA GLU A 466 -20.12 11.77 -7.99
C GLU A 466 -19.00 12.34 -8.87
N SER A 467 -19.37 13.08 -9.92
CA SER A 467 -18.42 13.72 -10.85
C SER A 467 -17.61 14.83 -10.18
N LEU A 468 -18.22 15.58 -9.25
CA LEU A 468 -17.49 16.59 -8.47
C LEU A 468 -16.48 15.94 -7.52
N PHE A 469 -16.87 14.85 -6.83
CA PHE A 469 -15.93 14.11 -5.95
C PHE A 469 -14.83 13.41 -6.73
N ARG A 470 -15.06 13.01 -7.99
CA ARG A 470 -14.02 12.50 -8.89
C ARG A 470 -12.86 13.50 -9.06
N LEU A 471 -13.14 14.81 -9.10
CA LEU A 471 -12.09 15.83 -9.17
C LEU A 471 -11.18 15.84 -7.94
N LEU A 472 -11.68 15.35 -6.81
CA LEU A 472 -10.91 15.24 -5.57
C LEU A 472 -10.14 13.92 -5.46
N ALA A 473 -10.37 12.95 -6.36
CA ALA A 473 -9.73 11.63 -6.32
C ALA A 473 -8.19 11.67 -6.15
N PRO A 474 -7.44 12.62 -6.75
CA PRO A 474 -5.99 12.72 -6.51
C PRO A 474 -5.61 13.19 -5.09
N LEU A 475 -6.58 13.68 -4.30
CA LEU A 475 -6.39 14.16 -2.93
C LEU A 475 -6.92 13.17 -1.89
N LEU A 476 -7.81 12.25 -2.31
CA LEU A 476 -8.45 11.23 -1.51
C LEU A 476 -7.63 9.96 -1.50
#